data_d1b7b172832742a1728152ef6cc7446a
#
_entry.id   d1b7b172832742a1728152ef6cc7446a
#
_cell.length_a   1.000
_cell.length_b   1.000
_cell.length_c   1.000
_cell.angle_alpha   90.00
_cell.angle_beta   90.00
_cell.angle_gamma   90.00
#
_symmetry.space_group_name_H-M   'P 1'
#
loop_
_entity.id
_entity.type
_entity.pdbx_description
1 polymer ?
#
loop_
_entity_poly.entity_id
_entity_poly.type
_entity_poly.pdbx_seq_one_letter_code
_entity_poly.pdbx_strand_id
1 'polypeptide(L)'
;METRFTLPAGPSERSMTALQLPAPASQPGAGTWIGDVYRIEAELGSGAMGVVLSAVDRVLERRVAIKLIRSNLQAENFRARFMLEARAMALVSHPNVVTIHAFGEHEGSPFMVMELVEGETLDQWIAESRPYPDVDAALRILDQICRGVSAIHAAGTLHRDLKPSNILLDDQLRARVSDLGLAVQFRDGELLKELVGTPGYIAPEIQFETTADGGATPQSDLYSLACMAFEMLTGEPPYSASDDLGLAVLHLTAAIPRASDMRRDLPAAYDEVFEQALAKDPRQRLQNVELLRRALLEARNDSVEPVRILVAEDDGDFRELLELVLSREFPGADIECVADGRLAVAAFDRKAASVVVLDLQMPEMDGMAVTALLRARRSERTPIIVLSAAGGPKEWQMLASLGADRFLLKPISLDDLVSTIRRAVRERTSHSPPPTSAPRLK
;
A
#
# COMPACT_ATOMS: atom_id res chain seq x y z
N MET A 1 83.81 0.53 -18.80
CA MET A 1 83.26 -0.69 -19.49
C MET A 1 81.73 -0.71 -19.27
N GLU A 2 81.03 0.07 -20.10
CA GLU A 2 79.58 0.19 -20.04
C GLU A 2 78.95 -0.82 -21.03
N THR A 3 78.23 -1.75 -20.54
CA THR A 3 77.48 -2.72 -21.37
C THR A 3 76.07 -2.19 -21.59
N ARG A 4 75.78 -1.67 -22.77
CA ARG A 4 74.44 -1.31 -23.24
C ARG A 4 73.68 -2.58 -23.63
N PHE A 5 72.57 -2.82 -22.98
CA PHE A 5 71.55 -3.82 -23.42
C PHE A 5 70.60 -3.14 -24.39
N THR A 6 70.56 -3.63 -25.62
CA THR A 6 69.58 -3.28 -26.66
C THR A 6 68.39 -4.25 -26.55
N LEU A 7 67.20 -3.71 -26.33
CA LEU A 7 65.93 -4.48 -26.38
C LEU A 7 65.54 -4.69 -27.88
N PRO A 8 65.00 -5.86 -28.26
CA PRO A 8 64.51 -6.09 -29.61
C PRO A 8 63.19 -5.36 -29.87
N ALA A 9 63.02 -4.84 -31.07
CA ALA A 9 61.82 -4.17 -31.54
C ALA A 9 60.57 -5.10 -31.47
N GLY A 10 59.48 -4.60 -30.87
CA GLY A 10 58.21 -5.29 -30.82
C GLY A 10 57.54 -5.40 -32.21
N PRO A 11 56.63 -6.36 -32.41
CA PRO A 11 55.96 -6.59 -33.68
C PRO A 11 55.03 -5.43 -34.03
N SER A 12 55.06 -5.04 -35.31
CA SER A 12 54.25 -4.02 -35.97
C SER A 12 52.76 -4.05 -35.61
N GLU A 13 52.25 -2.86 -35.39
CA GLU A 13 50.79 -2.55 -35.30
C GLU A 13 50.05 -3.17 -36.49
N ARG A 14 49.38 -4.32 -36.23
CA ARG A 14 48.30 -4.78 -37.08
C ARG A 14 47.09 -3.96 -36.75
N SER A 15 46.66 -3.18 -37.74
CA SER A 15 45.40 -2.46 -37.79
C SER A 15 44.28 -3.40 -37.32
N MET A 16 43.81 -3.16 -36.07
CA MET A 16 42.57 -3.79 -35.60
C MET A 16 41.42 -3.10 -36.34
N THR A 17 40.95 -3.76 -37.40
CA THR A 17 39.68 -3.42 -38.01
C THR A 17 38.62 -3.51 -36.90
N ALA A 18 38.10 -2.39 -36.47
CA ALA A 18 36.96 -2.34 -35.54
C ALA A 18 35.84 -3.19 -36.16
N LEU A 19 35.51 -4.31 -35.52
CA LEU A 19 34.26 -5.01 -35.78
C LEU A 19 33.16 -3.99 -35.55
N GLN A 20 32.58 -3.47 -36.62
CA GLN A 20 31.32 -2.75 -36.59
C GLN A 20 30.28 -3.74 -36.05
N LEU A 21 29.94 -3.59 -34.78
CA LEU A 21 28.71 -4.19 -34.22
C LEU A 21 27.54 -3.73 -35.12
N PRO A 22 26.67 -4.64 -35.53
CA PRO A 22 25.49 -4.28 -36.30
C PRO A 22 24.76 -3.20 -35.51
N ALA A 23 24.34 -2.13 -36.19
CA ALA A 23 23.53 -1.08 -35.59
C ALA A 23 22.35 -1.74 -34.89
N PRO A 24 21.96 -1.30 -33.67
CA PRO A 24 20.79 -1.86 -33.00
C PRO A 24 19.60 -1.74 -33.95
N ALA A 25 18.86 -2.84 -34.14
CA ALA A 25 17.66 -2.85 -34.95
C ALA A 25 16.80 -1.64 -34.55
N SER A 26 16.40 -0.83 -35.53
CA SER A 26 15.66 0.40 -35.31
C SER A 26 14.42 0.07 -34.47
N GLN A 27 14.26 0.73 -33.32
CA GLN A 27 13.08 0.54 -32.49
C GLN A 27 11.82 0.83 -33.32
N PRO A 28 10.80 -0.02 -33.26
CA PRO A 28 9.59 0.19 -34.03
C PRO A 28 8.90 1.47 -33.58
N GLY A 29 8.78 2.45 -34.48
CA GLY A 29 8.16 3.76 -34.23
C GLY A 29 6.64 3.74 -34.40
N ALA A 30 5.99 4.86 -34.05
CA ALA A 30 4.56 5.03 -34.25
C ALA A 30 4.13 4.72 -35.70
N GLY A 31 3.04 3.97 -35.85
CA GLY A 31 2.51 3.54 -37.15
C GLY A 31 3.10 2.23 -37.67
N THR A 32 4.17 1.70 -37.06
CA THR A 32 4.70 0.37 -37.41
C THR A 32 3.87 -0.75 -36.81
N TRP A 33 4.07 -1.97 -37.32
CA TRP A 33 3.32 -3.15 -36.90
C TRP A 33 4.21 -4.17 -36.19
N ILE A 34 3.74 -4.71 -35.08
CA ILE A 34 4.31 -5.91 -34.48
C ILE A 34 3.43 -7.10 -34.91
N GLY A 35 4.03 -7.97 -35.74
CA GLY A 35 3.25 -8.92 -36.52
C GLY A 35 2.19 -8.17 -37.36
N ASP A 36 1.15 -8.87 -37.79
CA ASP A 36 0.05 -8.27 -38.54
C ASP A 36 -1.11 -7.82 -37.66
N VAL A 37 -0.91 -7.79 -36.34
CA VAL A 37 -1.99 -7.63 -35.36
C VAL A 37 -1.91 -6.33 -34.59
N TYR A 38 -0.72 -5.91 -34.17
CA TYR A 38 -0.56 -4.79 -33.24
C TYR A 38 0.04 -3.58 -33.94
N ARG A 39 -0.72 -2.49 -34.05
CA ARG A 39 -0.26 -1.21 -34.61
C ARG A 39 0.23 -0.32 -33.48
N ILE A 40 1.52 0.03 -33.49
CA ILE A 40 2.15 0.88 -32.47
C ILE A 40 1.60 2.30 -32.56
N GLU A 41 1.25 2.88 -31.42
CA GLU A 41 0.81 4.26 -31.27
C GLU A 41 1.93 5.15 -30.72
N ALA A 42 2.59 4.74 -29.61
CA ALA A 42 3.62 5.52 -28.95
C ALA A 42 4.54 4.63 -28.12
N GLU A 43 5.72 5.15 -27.78
CA GLU A 43 6.57 4.62 -26.72
C GLU A 43 6.04 5.10 -25.35
N LEU A 44 5.85 4.16 -24.42
CA LEU A 44 5.46 4.44 -23.03
C LEU A 44 6.68 4.54 -22.11
N GLY A 45 7.75 3.83 -22.42
CA GLY A 45 9.00 3.87 -21.66
C GLY A 45 10.04 2.93 -22.23
N SER A 46 11.30 3.19 -21.90
CA SER A 46 12.43 2.34 -22.27
C SER A 46 13.37 2.11 -21.08
N GLY A 47 13.97 0.92 -21.04
CA GLY A 47 14.87 0.53 -19.96
C GLY A 47 15.96 -0.45 -20.45
N ALA A 48 16.73 -0.98 -19.50
CA ALA A 48 17.85 -1.89 -19.80
C ALA A 48 17.41 -3.14 -20.57
N MET A 49 16.20 -3.64 -20.32
CA MET A 49 15.70 -4.89 -20.90
C MET A 49 14.96 -4.72 -22.21
N GLY A 50 14.45 -3.53 -22.52
CA GLY A 50 13.63 -3.33 -23.71
C GLY A 50 12.88 -2.05 -23.71
N VAL A 51 11.84 -1.99 -24.54
CA VAL A 51 10.93 -0.85 -24.68
C VAL A 51 9.50 -1.31 -24.42
N VAL A 52 8.71 -0.45 -23.78
CA VAL A 52 7.27 -0.63 -23.61
C VAL A 52 6.56 0.34 -24.56
N LEU A 53 5.66 -0.18 -25.37
CA LEU A 53 4.96 0.54 -26.42
C LEU A 53 3.45 0.45 -26.17
N SER A 54 2.71 1.54 -26.43
CA SER A 54 1.25 1.44 -26.61
C SER A 54 0.95 1.02 -28.04
N ALA A 55 -0.05 0.15 -28.18
CA ALA A 55 -0.48 -0.33 -29.50
C ALA A 55 -1.99 -0.60 -29.52
N VAL A 56 -2.55 -0.67 -30.73
CA VAL A 56 -3.92 -1.13 -30.96
C VAL A 56 -3.88 -2.56 -31.50
N ASP A 57 -4.53 -3.47 -30.79
CA ASP A 57 -4.90 -4.80 -31.28
C ASP A 57 -6.05 -4.64 -32.28
N ARG A 58 -5.76 -4.82 -33.58
CA ARG A 58 -6.75 -4.62 -34.65
C ARG A 58 -7.81 -5.72 -34.72
N VAL A 59 -7.54 -6.88 -34.11
CA VAL A 59 -8.47 -8.01 -34.14
C VAL A 59 -9.53 -7.85 -33.05
N LEU A 60 -9.10 -7.41 -31.85
CA LEU A 60 -9.98 -7.21 -30.71
C LEU A 60 -10.38 -5.73 -30.50
N GLU A 61 -9.92 -4.84 -31.39
CA GLU A 61 -10.20 -3.38 -31.38
C GLU A 61 -9.99 -2.73 -30.01
N ARG A 62 -8.89 -3.10 -29.34
CA ARG A 62 -8.53 -2.58 -28.01
C ARG A 62 -7.10 -2.07 -27.96
N ARG A 63 -6.85 -1.13 -27.05
CA ARG A 63 -5.48 -0.68 -26.75
C ARG A 63 -4.81 -1.67 -25.81
N VAL A 64 -3.50 -1.90 -26.03
CA VAL A 64 -2.66 -2.82 -25.30
C VAL A 64 -1.29 -2.18 -25.05
N ALA A 65 -0.58 -2.65 -24.04
CA ALA A 65 0.83 -2.37 -23.86
C ALA A 65 1.66 -3.56 -24.39
N ILE A 66 2.76 -3.27 -25.09
CA ILE A 66 3.67 -4.28 -25.62
C ILE A 66 5.07 -4.04 -25.08
N LYS A 67 5.58 -4.99 -24.33
CA LYS A 67 6.98 -5.01 -23.88
C LYS A 67 7.81 -5.79 -24.88
N LEU A 68 8.67 -5.10 -25.63
CA LEU A 68 9.59 -5.67 -26.61
C LEU A 68 10.97 -5.78 -26.00
N ILE A 69 11.53 -6.98 -25.95
CA ILE A 69 12.84 -7.26 -25.35
C ILE A 69 13.94 -7.02 -26.37
N ARG A 70 15.05 -6.41 -25.95
CA ARG A 70 16.17 -6.10 -26.84
C ARG A 70 16.85 -7.38 -27.35
N SER A 71 17.20 -7.37 -28.63
CA SER A 71 17.80 -8.51 -29.33
C SER A 71 19.23 -8.89 -28.87
N ASN A 72 19.94 -8.00 -28.16
CA ASN A 72 21.27 -8.30 -27.62
C ASN A 72 21.27 -9.27 -26.43
N LEU A 73 20.08 -9.60 -25.88
CA LEU A 73 19.88 -10.57 -24.79
C LEU A 73 19.54 -11.97 -25.29
N GLN A 74 20.03 -12.35 -26.48
CA GLN A 74 19.62 -13.54 -27.25
C GLN A 74 20.24 -14.87 -26.81
N ALA A 75 20.80 -15.04 -25.62
CA ALA A 75 21.17 -16.38 -25.15
C ALA A 75 19.93 -17.31 -25.21
N GLU A 76 20.04 -18.49 -25.84
CA GLU A 76 18.91 -19.44 -25.95
C GLU A 76 18.26 -19.76 -24.60
N ASN A 77 19.06 -19.80 -23.54
CA ASN A 77 18.61 -19.97 -22.18
C ASN A 77 17.72 -18.82 -21.70
N PHE A 78 17.94 -17.56 -22.14
CA PHE A 78 17.13 -16.42 -21.79
C PHE A 78 15.72 -16.52 -22.38
N ARG A 79 15.62 -16.88 -23.67
CA ARG A 79 14.32 -17.04 -24.36
C ARG A 79 13.46 -18.10 -23.68
N ALA A 80 14.04 -19.25 -23.37
CA ALA A 80 13.32 -20.35 -22.73
C ALA A 80 12.79 -19.96 -21.34
N ARG A 81 13.61 -19.28 -20.57
CA ARG A 81 13.23 -18.78 -19.23
C ARG A 81 12.18 -17.66 -19.30
N PHE A 82 12.37 -16.68 -20.19
CA PHE A 82 11.37 -15.64 -20.46
C PHE A 82 9.99 -16.24 -20.78
N MET A 83 9.95 -17.25 -21.66
CA MET A 83 8.70 -17.94 -22.01
C MET A 83 8.09 -18.73 -20.85
N LEU A 84 8.93 -19.33 -19.99
CA LEU A 84 8.46 -20.08 -18.82
C LEU A 84 7.80 -19.13 -17.80
N GLU A 85 8.46 -18.02 -17.50
CA GLU A 85 7.93 -17.00 -16.56
C GLU A 85 6.68 -16.34 -17.12
N ALA A 86 6.73 -15.98 -18.38
CA ALA A 86 5.59 -15.43 -19.07
C ALA A 86 4.35 -16.35 -18.99
N ARG A 87 4.53 -17.66 -19.10
CA ARG A 87 3.44 -18.63 -18.91
C ARG A 87 2.96 -18.68 -17.47
N ALA A 88 3.87 -18.65 -16.50
CA ALA A 88 3.50 -18.60 -15.08
C ALA A 88 2.69 -17.34 -14.75
N MET A 89 3.08 -16.20 -15.31
CA MET A 89 2.36 -14.94 -15.17
C MET A 89 0.97 -14.97 -15.81
N ALA A 90 0.82 -15.57 -16.98
CA ALA A 90 -0.45 -15.69 -17.68
C ALA A 90 -1.49 -16.52 -16.89
N LEU A 91 -1.05 -17.29 -15.89
CA LEU A 91 -1.94 -18.02 -14.97
C LEU A 91 -2.50 -17.15 -13.84
N VAL A 92 -1.89 -15.98 -13.58
CA VAL A 92 -2.37 -15.06 -12.53
C VAL A 92 -3.46 -14.18 -13.10
N SER A 93 -4.71 -14.45 -12.73
CA SER A 93 -5.86 -13.60 -13.06
C SER A 93 -6.36 -12.93 -11.79
N HIS A 94 -6.02 -11.65 -11.63
CA HIS A 94 -6.42 -10.87 -10.44
C HIS A 94 -6.55 -9.39 -10.80
N PRO A 95 -7.55 -8.64 -10.26
CA PRO A 95 -7.77 -7.23 -10.60
C PRO A 95 -6.60 -6.31 -10.24
N ASN A 96 -5.72 -6.73 -9.33
CA ASN A 96 -4.55 -5.96 -8.93
C ASN A 96 -3.22 -6.50 -9.52
N VAL A 97 -3.29 -7.27 -10.62
CA VAL A 97 -2.13 -7.73 -11.38
C VAL A 97 -2.38 -7.44 -12.85
N VAL A 98 -1.39 -6.88 -13.54
CA VAL A 98 -1.50 -6.61 -14.99
C VAL A 98 -1.76 -7.89 -15.75
N THR A 99 -2.83 -7.92 -16.53
CA THR A 99 -3.22 -9.09 -17.30
C THR A 99 -2.33 -9.26 -18.52
N ILE A 100 -1.75 -10.44 -18.71
CA ILE A 100 -0.99 -10.79 -19.93
C ILE A 100 -1.95 -11.39 -20.94
N HIS A 101 -1.93 -10.83 -22.15
CA HIS A 101 -2.84 -11.23 -23.23
C HIS A 101 -2.20 -12.20 -24.23
N ALA A 102 -0.93 -11.97 -24.57
CA ALA A 102 -0.24 -12.79 -25.56
C ALA A 102 1.29 -12.69 -25.46
N PHE A 103 1.96 -13.61 -26.07
CA PHE A 103 3.41 -13.61 -26.29
C PHE A 103 3.69 -13.88 -27.75
N GLY A 104 4.81 -13.34 -28.24
CA GLY A 104 5.25 -13.56 -29.61
C GLY A 104 6.71 -13.23 -29.81
N GLU A 105 7.10 -13.23 -31.07
CA GLU A 105 8.41 -12.84 -31.52
C GLU A 105 8.24 -11.90 -32.74
N HIS A 106 8.99 -10.82 -32.75
CA HIS A 106 9.04 -9.85 -33.83
C HIS A 106 10.50 -9.58 -34.20
N GLU A 107 10.86 -9.85 -35.43
CA GLU A 107 12.25 -9.66 -35.93
C GLU A 107 13.34 -10.30 -35.04
N GLY A 108 13.07 -11.48 -34.51
CA GLY A 108 13.99 -12.16 -33.61
C GLY A 108 13.94 -11.71 -32.15
N SER A 109 13.15 -10.68 -31.81
CA SER A 109 12.99 -10.13 -30.47
C SER A 109 11.70 -10.65 -29.81
N PRO A 110 11.76 -11.25 -28.62
CA PRO A 110 10.56 -11.65 -27.90
C PRO A 110 9.74 -10.42 -27.49
N PHE A 111 8.42 -10.54 -27.54
CA PHE A 111 7.53 -9.52 -27.02
C PHE A 111 6.39 -10.12 -26.20
N MET A 112 5.88 -9.32 -25.26
CA MET A 112 4.73 -9.64 -24.43
C MET A 112 3.66 -8.57 -24.61
N VAL A 113 2.43 -9.00 -24.85
CA VAL A 113 1.25 -8.11 -24.93
C VAL A 113 0.51 -8.19 -23.62
N MET A 114 0.21 -7.05 -23.05
CA MET A 114 -0.45 -6.95 -21.75
C MET A 114 -1.51 -5.84 -21.73
N GLU A 115 -2.31 -5.86 -20.68
CA GLU A 115 -3.26 -4.80 -20.39
C GLU A 115 -2.56 -3.44 -20.38
N LEU A 116 -3.13 -2.46 -21.09
CA LEU A 116 -2.69 -1.06 -20.98
C LEU A 116 -3.40 -0.41 -19.79
N VAL A 117 -2.63 -0.01 -18.79
CA VAL A 117 -3.12 0.77 -17.66
C VAL A 117 -2.87 2.24 -17.97
N GLU A 118 -3.94 3.00 -18.10
CA GLU A 118 -3.86 4.46 -18.30
C GLU A 118 -3.78 5.14 -16.94
N GLY A 119 -2.71 5.91 -16.71
CA GLY A 119 -2.44 6.58 -15.44
C GLY A 119 -0.95 6.78 -15.19
N GLU A 120 -0.51 6.68 -13.96
CA GLU A 120 0.85 6.92 -13.52
C GLU A 120 1.45 5.72 -12.78
N THR A 121 2.75 5.76 -12.54
CA THR A 121 3.42 4.78 -11.68
C THR A 121 3.38 5.23 -10.22
N LEU A 122 3.50 4.28 -9.28
CA LEU A 122 3.45 4.59 -7.85
C LEU A 122 4.59 5.53 -7.40
N ASP A 123 5.78 5.45 -8.01
CA ASP A 123 6.88 6.37 -7.72
C ASP A 123 6.55 7.82 -8.14
N GLN A 124 5.86 8.01 -9.27
CA GLN A 124 5.36 9.31 -9.68
C GLN A 124 4.32 9.83 -8.67
N TRP A 125 3.35 8.99 -8.29
CA TRP A 125 2.34 9.35 -7.31
C TRP A 125 2.94 9.73 -5.94
N ILE A 126 3.94 8.98 -5.44
CA ILE A 126 4.67 9.32 -4.21
C ILE A 126 5.38 10.67 -4.35
N ALA A 127 6.06 10.91 -5.48
CA ALA A 127 6.80 12.14 -5.74
C ALA A 127 5.88 13.37 -5.79
N GLU A 128 4.68 13.25 -6.37
CA GLU A 128 3.68 14.32 -6.45
C GLU A 128 2.98 14.59 -5.12
N SER A 129 2.92 13.60 -4.23
CA SER A 129 2.25 13.69 -2.93
C SER A 129 3.09 14.33 -1.81
N ARG A 130 4.19 15.01 -2.13
CA ARG A 130 5.14 15.56 -1.13
C ARG A 130 4.50 16.56 -0.17
N PRO A 131 4.94 16.59 1.12
CA PRO A 131 6.10 15.90 1.68
C PRO A 131 5.90 14.40 1.91
N TYR A 132 4.68 13.93 1.96
CA TYR A 132 4.28 12.51 2.04
C TYR A 132 2.82 12.35 1.61
N PRO A 133 2.44 11.17 1.11
CA PRO A 133 1.07 10.85 0.73
C PRO A 133 0.08 10.91 1.91
N ASP A 134 -1.20 11.10 1.61
CA ASP A 134 -2.26 10.86 2.59
C ASP A 134 -2.28 9.40 3.04
N VAL A 135 -2.33 9.18 4.38
CA VAL A 135 -2.22 7.83 4.96
C VAL A 135 -3.33 6.90 4.47
N ASP A 136 -4.56 7.40 4.39
CA ASP A 136 -5.71 6.57 4.00
C ASP A 136 -5.67 6.25 2.50
N ALA A 137 -5.17 7.16 1.67
CA ALA A 137 -4.92 6.89 0.26
C ALA A 137 -3.80 5.85 0.09
N ALA A 138 -2.67 6.02 0.79
CA ALA A 138 -1.56 5.08 0.77
C ALA A 138 -2.00 3.68 1.20
N LEU A 139 -2.77 3.56 2.28
CA LEU A 139 -3.28 2.27 2.77
C LEU A 139 -4.26 1.61 1.78
N ARG A 140 -5.13 2.38 1.11
CA ARG A 140 -6.01 1.82 0.06
C ARG A 140 -5.22 1.25 -1.11
N ILE A 141 -4.14 1.91 -1.51
CA ILE A 141 -3.25 1.43 -2.58
C ILE A 141 -2.47 0.20 -2.09
N LEU A 142 -1.88 0.24 -0.88
CA LEU A 142 -1.16 -0.88 -0.27
C LEU A 142 -2.04 -2.13 -0.10
N ASP A 143 -3.31 -1.97 0.31
CA ASP A 143 -4.27 -3.09 0.38
C ASP A 143 -4.40 -3.80 -0.97
N GLN A 144 -4.50 -3.05 -2.07
CA GLN A 144 -4.60 -3.58 -3.42
C GLN A 144 -3.31 -4.26 -3.87
N ILE A 145 -2.15 -3.64 -3.63
CA ILE A 145 -0.83 -4.21 -3.97
C ILE A 145 -0.64 -5.53 -3.22
N CYS A 146 -0.91 -5.57 -1.91
CA CYS A 146 -0.80 -6.78 -1.11
C CYS A 146 -1.68 -7.92 -1.65
N ARG A 147 -2.91 -7.62 -2.08
CA ARG A 147 -3.81 -8.61 -2.70
C ARG A 147 -3.24 -9.13 -4.02
N GLY A 148 -2.70 -8.24 -4.85
CA GLY A 148 -2.03 -8.61 -6.10
C GLY A 148 -0.83 -9.54 -5.87
N VAL A 149 0.07 -9.17 -4.95
CA VAL A 149 1.26 -9.98 -4.61
C VAL A 149 0.85 -11.31 -3.96
N SER A 150 -0.18 -11.33 -3.10
CA SER A 150 -0.72 -12.57 -2.54
C SER A 150 -1.26 -13.51 -3.62
N ALA A 151 -1.92 -12.98 -4.66
CA ALA A 151 -2.40 -13.79 -5.79
C ALA A 151 -1.23 -14.35 -6.63
N ILE A 152 -0.15 -13.59 -6.82
CA ILE A 152 1.09 -14.05 -7.47
C ILE A 152 1.68 -15.23 -6.68
N HIS A 153 1.83 -15.09 -5.36
CA HIS A 153 2.35 -16.15 -4.49
C HIS A 153 1.45 -17.39 -4.47
N ALA A 154 0.13 -17.21 -4.46
CA ALA A 154 -0.84 -18.32 -4.53
C ALA A 154 -0.76 -19.11 -5.86
N ALA A 155 -0.33 -18.48 -6.95
CA ALA A 155 -0.06 -19.14 -8.21
C ALA A 155 1.31 -19.86 -8.25
N GLY A 156 2.05 -19.91 -7.13
CA GLY A 156 3.35 -20.56 -7.00
C GLY A 156 4.50 -19.79 -7.68
N THR A 157 4.33 -18.50 -7.93
CA THR A 157 5.36 -17.65 -8.52
C THR A 157 5.74 -16.49 -7.60
N LEU A 158 6.88 -15.84 -7.85
CA LEU A 158 7.40 -14.70 -7.09
C LEU A 158 7.56 -13.51 -8.01
N HIS A 159 7.42 -12.30 -7.43
CA HIS A 159 7.62 -11.08 -8.20
C HIS A 159 9.09 -10.74 -8.42
N ARG A 160 9.94 -10.84 -7.39
CA ARG A 160 11.40 -10.66 -7.41
C ARG A 160 11.92 -9.23 -7.69
N ASP A 161 11.10 -8.31 -8.19
CA ASP A 161 11.47 -6.91 -8.48
C ASP A 161 10.35 -5.95 -8.04
N LEU A 162 9.83 -6.14 -6.82
CA LEU A 162 8.83 -5.23 -6.24
C LEU A 162 9.46 -3.88 -5.91
N LYS A 163 8.93 -2.83 -6.57
CA LYS A 163 9.33 -1.44 -6.38
C LYS A 163 8.22 -0.51 -6.87
N PRO A 164 8.18 0.76 -6.48
CA PRO A 164 7.12 1.68 -6.87
C PRO A 164 6.93 1.82 -8.39
N SER A 165 8.00 1.82 -9.19
CA SER A 165 7.89 1.93 -10.65
C SER A 165 7.26 0.70 -11.34
N ASN A 166 7.11 -0.42 -10.64
CA ASN A 166 6.43 -1.63 -11.12
C ASN A 166 4.98 -1.73 -10.61
N ILE A 167 4.45 -0.67 -10.04
CA ILE A 167 3.05 -0.55 -9.64
C ILE A 167 2.41 0.55 -10.48
N LEU A 168 1.37 0.21 -11.23
CA LEU A 168 0.62 1.13 -12.07
C LEU A 168 -0.66 1.54 -11.35
N LEU A 169 -0.97 2.82 -11.35
CA LEU A 169 -2.18 3.42 -10.79
C LEU A 169 -3.01 4.03 -11.91
N ASP A 170 -4.29 3.70 -11.97
CA ASP A 170 -5.21 4.43 -12.86
C ASP A 170 -5.79 5.68 -12.19
N ASP A 171 -6.56 6.47 -12.93
CA ASP A 171 -7.18 7.72 -12.45
C ASP A 171 -8.08 7.56 -11.21
N GLN A 172 -8.45 6.32 -10.86
CA GLN A 172 -9.24 5.99 -9.68
C GLN A 172 -8.38 5.42 -8.54
N LEU A 173 -7.06 5.50 -8.65
CA LEU A 173 -6.07 4.89 -7.73
C LEU A 173 -6.27 3.37 -7.58
N ARG A 174 -6.69 2.70 -8.66
CA ARG A 174 -6.69 1.24 -8.70
C ARG A 174 -5.30 0.76 -9.07
N ALA A 175 -4.68 0.03 -8.13
CA ALA A 175 -3.32 -0.45 -8.29
C ALA A 175 -3.26 -1.78 -9.04
N ARG A 176 -2.28 -1.89 -9.94
CA ARG A 176 -1.92 -3.13 -10.64
C ARG A 176 -0.42 -3.37 -10.55
N VAL A 177 -0.07 -4.55 -10.08
CA VAL A 177 1.32 -5.02 -10.05
C VAL A 177 1.73 -5.43 -11.46
N SER A 178 2.81 -4.86 -11.96
CA SER A 178 3.37 -5.09 -13.31
C SER A 178 4.78 -5.66 -13.23
N ASP A 179 5.34 -6.07 -14.37
CA ASP A 179 6.75 -6.40 -14.56
C ASP A 179 7.31 -7.47 -13.61
N LEU A 180 6.59 -8.60 -13.48
CA LEU A 180 7.07 -9.74 -12.70
C LEU A 180 8.41 -10.26 -13.23
N GLY A 181 9.38 -10.30 -12.39
CA GLY A 181 10.57 -11.14 -12.30
C GLY A 181 11.52 -11.34 -13.47
N LEU A 182 11.34 -10.68 -14.62
CA LEU A 182 12.24 -10.82 -15.76
C LEU A 182 13.70 -10.37 -15.48
N ALA A 183 13.90 -9.56 -14.43
CA ALA A 183 15.17 -8.92 -14.14
C ALA A 183 16.20 -9.80 -13.43
N VAL A 184 15.78 -10.75 -12.62
CA VAL A 184 16.68 -11.46 -11.67
C VAL A 184 17.42 -12.63 -12.32
N GLN A 185 17.02 -13.08 -13.50
CA GLN A 185 17.63 -14.24 -14.17
C GLN A 185 18.94 -13.96 -14.93
N PHE A 186 19.39 -12.71 -14.97
CA PHE A 186 20.68 -12.32 -15.55
C PHE A 186 21.91 -12.70 -14.70
N ARG A 187 21.72 -13.35 -13.53
CA ARG A 187 22.82 -13.68 -12.60
C ARG A 187 23.65 -14.92 -12.98
N ASP A 188 23.30 -15.64 -14.05
CA ASP A 188 24.08 -16.81 -14.48
C ASP A 188 25.33 -16.40 -15.27
N GLY A 189 26.43 -16.21 -14.55
CA GLY A 189 27.79 -16.53 -15.02
C GLY A 189 28.71 -15.39 -15.38
N GLU A 190 28.31 -14.20 -15.84
CA GLU A 190 29.29 -13.17 -16.28
C GLU A 190 28.96 -11.70 -15.86
N LEU A 191 27.81 -11.42 -15.25
CA LEU A 191 27.39 -10.05 -14.90
C LEU A 191 27.28 -9.78 -13.39
N LEU A 192 28.08 -10.45 -12.58
CA LEU A 192 28.26 -10.17 -11.14
C LEU A 192 28.80 -8.77 -10.81
N LYS A 193 28.99 -7.89 -11.81
CA LYS A 193 29.58 -6.55 -11.62
C LYS A 193 28.57 -5.40 -11.60
N GLU A 194 27.34 -5.64 -11.99
CA GLU A 194 26.28 -4.64 -11.87
C GLU A 194 25.15 -5.21 -10.98
N LEU A 195 24.91 -4.60 -9.83
CA LEU A 195 23.73 -4.85 -9.00
C LEU A 195 22.49 -4.61 -9.88
N VAL A 196 21.90 -5.68 -10.42
CA VAL A 196 20.72 -5.60 -11.27
C VAL A 196 19.50 -5.50 -10.36
N GLY A 197 18.88 -4.35 -10.35
CA GLY A 197 17.70 -4.00 -9.57
C GLY A 197 17.83 -2.61 -9.00
N THR A 198 16.74 -2.03 -8.52
CA THR A 198 16.80 -0.77 -7.75
C THR A 198 17.19 -1.14 -6.32
N PRO A 199 18.43 -0.85 -5.86
CA PRO A 199 18.99 -1.38 -4.61
C PRO A 199 18.15 -1.09 -3.37
N GLY A 200 17.30 -0.05 -3.42
CA GLY A 200 16.50 0.43 -2.29
C GLY A 200 15.37 -0.50 -1.82
N TYR A 201 15.08 -1.58 -2.56
CA TYR A 201 13.97 -2.49 -2.21
C TYR A 201 14.42 -3.96 -2.15
N ILE A 202 15.69 -4.25 -2.44
CA ILE A 202 16.18 -5.63 -2.51
C ILE A 202 16.42 -6.18 -1.11
N ALA A 203 15.85 -7.36 -0.84
CA ALA A 203 16.04 -8.04 0.44
C ALA A 203 17.52 -8.42 0.68
N PRO A 204 18.02 -8.31 1.94
CA PRO A 204 19.45 -8.54 2.26
C PRO A 204 19.96 -9.90 1.78
N GLU A 205 19.17 -10.96 1.92
CA GLU A 205 19.52 -12.32 1.51
C GLU A 205 19.69 -12.46 0.01
N ILE A 206 19.01 -11.62 -0.80
CA ILE A 206 19.10 -11.65 -2.26
C ILE A 206 20.37 -10.95 -2.76
N GLN A 207 20.81 -9.91 -2.07
CA GLN A 207 21.95 -9.09 -2.50
C GLN A 207 23.27 -9.84 -2.42
N PHE A 208 23.39 -10.81 -1.51
CA PHE A 208 24.64 -11.49 -1.19
C PHE A 208 24.63 -13.00 -1.51
N GLU A 209 23.53 -13.53 -2.04
CA GLU A 209 23.41 -14.95 -2.31
C GLU A 209 23.90 -15.33 -3.71
N THR A 210 24.64 -16.46 -3.79
CA THR A 210 25.25 -16.97 -5.03
C THR A 210 24.57 -18.23 -5.56
N THR A 211 23.34 -18.55 -5.06
CA THR A 211 22.61 -19.74 -5.51
C THR A 211 21.99 -19.56 -6.88
N ALA A 212 21.87 -20.65 -7.66
CA ALA A 212 21.33 -20.63 -9.03
C ALA A 212 19.88 -20.10 -9.12
N ASP A 213 19.10 -20.22 -8.02
CA ASP A 213 17.74 -19.70 -7.92
C ASP A 213 17.68 -18.26 -7.39
N GLY A 214 18.86 -17.64 -7.13
CA GLY A 214 18.97 -16.29 -6.56
C GLY A 214 18.39 -16.14 -5.15
N GLY A 215 18.12 -17.25 -4.44
CA GLY A 215 17.62 -17.26 -3.07
C GLY A 215 16.25 -16.61 -2.85
N ALA A 216 15.55 -16.23 -3.92
CA ALA A 216 14.28 -15.52 -3.82
C ALA A 216 13.18 -16.40 -3.18
N THR A 217 12.49 -15.84 -2.21
CA THR A 217 11.42 -16.48 -1.45
C THR A 217 10.22 -15.51 -1.33
N PRO A 218 9.04 -15.98 -0.91
CA PRO A 218 7.95 -15.06 -0.58
C PRO A 218 8.33 -14.00 0.47
N GLN A 219 9.30 -14.30 1.35
CA GLN A 219 9.80 -13.36 2.35
C GLN A 219 10.68 -12.27 1.75
N SER A 220 11.37 -12.52 0.63
CA SER A 220 12.11 -11.47 -0.07
C SER A 220 11.16 -10.49 -0.78
N ASP A 221 10.09 -10.97 -1.41
CA ASP A 221 9.04 -10.10 -1.95
C ASP A 221 8.34 -9.28 -0.84
N LEU A 222 8.09 -9.92 0.31
CA LEU A 222 7.50 -9.24 1.49
C LEU A 222 8.41 -8.11 1.98
N TYR A 223 9.72 -8.31 2.02
CA TYR A 223 10.68 -7.27 2.39
C TYR A 223 10.64 -6.08 1.43
N SER A 224 10.65 -6.35 0.13
CA SER A 224 10.55 -5.30 -0.89
C SER A 224 9.25 -4.51 -0.77
N LEU A 225 8.13 -5.22 -0.53
CA LEU A 225 6.82 -4.62 -0.28
C LEU A 225 6.81 -3.79 1.01
N ALA A 226 7.51 -4.23 2.07
CA ALA A 226 7.61 -3.47 3.30
C ALA A 226 8.44 -2.18 3.12
N CYS A 227 9.54 -2.21 2.34
CA CYS A 227 10.27 -1.00 1.97
C CYS A 227 9.38 0.00 1.22
N MET A 228 8.59 -0.48 0.26
CA MET A 228 7.64 0.33 -0.50
C MET A 228 6.53 0.90 0.42
N ALA A 229 5.98 0.09 1.33
CA ALA A 229 4.98 0.53 2.30
C ALA A 229 5.53 1.61 3.25
N PHE A 230 6.79 1.45 3.69
CA PHE A 230 7.47 2.44 4.51
C PHE A 230 7.58 3.78 3.77
N GLU A 231 8.06 3.77 2.53
CA GLU A 231 8.17 4.96 1.70
C GLU A 231 6.82 5.63 1.42
N MET A 232 5.78 4.86 1.12
CA MET A 232 4.42 5.38 0.91
C MET A 232 3.86 6.08 2.16
N LEU A 233 4.19 5.61 3.34
CA LEU A 233 3.69 6.18 4.58
C LEU A 233 4.54 7.35 5.10
N THR A 234 5.86 7.33 4.87
CA THR A 234 6.79 8.33 5.41
C THR A 234 7.26 9.36 4.38
N GLY A 235 7.09 9.08 3.08
CA GLY A 235 7.58 9.90 1.95
C GLY A 235 9.02 9.60 1.55
N GLU A 236 9.74 8.75 2.29
CA GLU A 236 11.13 8.37 2.02
C GLU A 236 11.34 6.87 2.25
N PRO A 237 12.24 6.22 1.50
CA PRO A 237 12.55 4.81 1.71
C PRO A 237 13.25 4.59 3.08
N PRO A 238 13.22 3.36 3.64
CA PRO A 238 13.81 3.08 4.95
C PRO A 238 15.32 3.32 5.01
N TYR A 239 16.01 3.22 3.88
CA TYR A 239 17.45 3.46 3.78
C TYR A 239 17.77 4.27 2.52
N SER A 240 18.77 5.15 2.64
CA SER A 240 19.29 5.96 1.55
C SER A 240 20.81 6.05 1.66
N ALA A 241 21.52 5.95 0.53
CA ALA A 241 22.97 6.07 0.43
C ALA A 241 23.37 6.77 -0.88
N SER A 242 24.61 7.23 -0.97
CA SER A 242 25.14 7.89 -2.18
C SER A 242 25.50 6.93 -3.31
N ASP A 243 25.61 5.64 -3.01
CA ASP A 243 25.94 4.59 -3.99
C ASP A 243 25.24 3.26 -3.63
N ASP A 244 25.16 2.39 -4.61
CA ASP A 244 24.43 1.12 -4.51
C ASP A 244 25.03 0.15 -3.49
N LEU A 245 26.37 0.15 -3.34
CA LEU A 245 27.03 -0.72 -2.38
C LEU A 245 26.74 -0.28 -0.94
N GLY A 246 26.84 1.03 -0.68
CA GLY A 246 26.49 1.62 0.61
C GLY A 246 25.03 1.33 0.98
N LEU A 247 24.11 1.44 0.01
CA LEU A 247 22.72 1.13 0.22
C LEU A 247 22.50 -0.35 0.53
N ALA A 248 23.16 -1.26 -0.18
CA ALA A 248 23.15 -2.70 0.09
C ALA A 248 23.63 -3.02 1.51
N VAL A 249 24.71 -2.38 1.96
CA VAL A 249 25.22 -2.53 3.33
C VAL A 249 24.22 -2.05 4.37
N LEU A 250 23.53 -0.93 4.13
CA LEU A 250 22.47 -0.45 5.03
C LEU A 250 21.32 -1.45 5.15
N HIS A 251 20.84 -2.00 4.04
CA HIS A 251 19.83 -3.06 4.05
C HIS A 251 20.24 -4.28 4.88
N LEU A 252 21.51 -4.63 4.87
CA LEU A 252 22.05 -5.77 5.63
C LEU A 252 22.25 -5.47 7.13
N THR A 253 22.75 -4.28 7.48
CA THR A 253 23.32 -4.02 8.81
C THR A 253 22.64 -2.91 9.61
N ALA A 254 22.01 -1.94 8.94
CA ALA A 254 21.46 -0.79 9.65
C ALA A 254 20.21 -1.17 10.47
N ALA A 255 20.03 -0.49 11.61
CA ALA A 255 18.80 -0.57 12.39
C ALA A 255 17.59 -0.17 11.53
N ILE A 256 16.46 -0.80 11.79
CA ILE A 256 15.21 -0.48 11.11
C ILE A 256 14.74 0.89 11.63
N PRO A 257 14.52 1.88 10.75
CA PRO A 257 14.06 3.20 11.18
C PRO A 257 12.62 3.14 11.68
N ARG A 258 12.29 4.00 12.62
CA ARG A 258 10.92 4.14 13.13
C ARG A 258 10.13 5.07 12.22
N ALA A 259 9.02 4.60 11.70
CA ALA A 259 8.13 5.40 10.85
C ALA A 259 7.53 6.60 11.61
N SER A 260 7.24 6.43 12.91
CA SER A 260 6.72 7.48 13.78
C SER A 260 7.71 8.63 14.02
N ASP A 261 9.03 8.38 13.93
CA ASP A 261 10.06 9.43 14.05
C ASP A 261 10.14 10.28 12.77
N MET A 262 9.91 9.66 11.60
CA MET A 262 9.94 10.34 10.31
C MET A 262 8.65 11.11 10.03
N ARG A 263 7.51 10.60 10.49
CA ARG A 263 6.21 11.21 10.31
C ARG A 263 5.37 11.11 11.59
N ARG A 264 5.26 12.25 12.30
CA ARG A 264 4.71 12.35 13.66
C ARG A 264 3.21 12.04 13.77
N ASP A 265 2.45 12.10 12.69
CA ASP A 265 1.03 11.74 12.66
C ASP A 265 0.78 10.25 12.40
N LEU A 266 1.87 9.45 12.22
CA LEU A 266 1.77 8.01 12.18
C LEU A 266 1.77 7.42 13.60
N PRO A 267 0.85 6.47 13.89
CA PRO A 267 0.86 5.69 15.11
C PRO A 267 2.17 4.92 15.33
N ALA A 268 2.60 4.80 16.58
CA ALA A 268 3.75 3.98 16.94
C ALA A 268 3.57 2.48 16.59
N ALA A 269 2.33 2.01 16.44
CA ALA A 269 2.02 0.66 15.98
C ALA A 269 2.65 0.33 14.61
N TYR A 270 2.84 1.33 13.73
CA TYR A 270 3.56 1.11 12.47
C TYR A 270 5.03 0.73 12.68
N ASP A 271 5.66 1.22 13.75
CA ASP A 271 7.06 0.88 14.05
C ASP A 271 7.21 -0.63 14.29
N GLU A 272 6.27 -1.24 15.03
CA GLU A 272 6.25 -2.69 15.28
C GLU A 272 6.01 -3.50 13.99
N VAL A 273 5.13 -3.01 13.11
CA VAL A 273 4.88 -3.64 11.80
C VAL A 273 6.15 -3.64 10.97
N PHE A 274 6.86 -2.50 10.89
CA PHE A 274 8.09 -2.41 10.10
C PHE A 274 9.26 -3.13 10.74
N GLU A 275 9.36 -3.19 12.07
CA GLU A 275 10.36 -3.99 12.77
C GLU A 275 10.27 -5.47 12.38
N GLN A 276 9.06 -6.01 12.30
CA GLN A 276 8.84 -7.38 11.86
C GLN A 276 9.01 -7.54 10.34
N ALA A 277 8.44 -6.65 9.53
CA ALA A 277 8.43 -6.83 8.06
C ALA A 277 9.81 -6.59 7.42
N LEU A 278 10.63 -5.69 7.99
CA LEU A 278 12.00 -5.37 7.54
C LEU A 278 13.08 -6.14 8.31
N ALA A 279 12.73 -7.15 9.11
CA ALA A 279 13.70 -7.98 9.82
C ALA A 279 14.75 -8.54 8.86
N LYS A 280 16.04 -8.49 9.26
CA LYS A 280 17.16 -8.88 8.40
C LYS A 280 17.15 -10.38 8.09
N ASP A 281 16.84 -11.20 9.10
CA ASP A 281 16.62 -12.64 8.94
C ASP A 281 15.20 -12.89 8.39
N PRO A 282 15.05 -13.51 7.19
CA PRO A 282 13.73 -13.79 6.60
C PRO A 282 12.80 -14.61 7.51
N ARG A 283 13.37 -15.44 8.40
CA ARG A 283 12.61 -16.29 9.34
C ARG A 283 11.96 -15.50 10.48
N GLN A 284 12.42 -14.29 10.75
CA GLN A 284 11.85 -13.37 11.74
C GLN A 284 10.79 -12.46 11.15
N ARG A 285 10.63 -12.44 9.82
CA ARG A 285 9.60 -11.64 9.14
C ARG A 285 8.21 -12.25 9.33
N LEU A 286 7.21 -11.43 9.05
CA LEU A 286 5.83 -11.90 8.87
C LEU A 286 5.77 -13.05 7.85
N GLN A 287 4.94 -14.06 8.11
CA GLN A 287 4.97 -15.30 7.33
C GLN A 287 4.49 -15.14 5.88
N ASN A 288 3.63 -14.16 5.61
CA ASN A 288 3.09 -13.91 4.28
C ASN A 288 2.60 -12.46 4.13
N VAL A 289 2.34 -12.08 2.88
CA VAL A 289 1.88 -10.72 2.52
C VAL A 289 0.51 -10.38 3.11
N GLU A 290 -0.37 -11.36 3.31
CA GLU A 290 -1.69 -11.13 3.91
C GLU A 290 -1.57 -10.72 5.38
N LEU A 291 -0.60 -11.25 6.13
CA LEU A 291 -0.31 -10.80 7.50
C LEU A 291 0.25 -9.38 7.52
N LEU A 292 1.13 -9.02 6.58
CA LEU A 292 1.61 -7.64 6.44
C LEU A 292 0.45 -6.68 6.13
N ARG A 293 -0.42 -7.05 5.18
CA ARG A 293 -1.61 -6.27 4.83
C ARG A 293 -2.50 -5.98 6.05
N ARG A 294 -2.79 -7.02 6.84
CA ARG A 294 -3.61 -6.88 8.06
C ARG A 294 -2.92 -6.00 9.10
N ALA A 295 -1.65 -6.23 9.37
CA ALA A 295 -0.89 -5.46 10.34
C ALA A 295 -0.85 -3.96 9.97
N LEU A 296 -0.65 -3.60 8.69
CA LEU A 296 -0.70 -2.22 8.22
C LEU A 296 -2.07 -1.56 8.43
N LEU A 297 -3.16 -2.29 8.17
CA LEU A 297 -4.51 -1.78 8.36
C LEU A 297 -4.90 -1.68 9.84
N GLU A 298 -4.47 -2.61 10.67
CA GLU A 298 -4.69 -2.62 12.12
C GLU A 298 -3.90 -1.49 12.79
N ALA A 299 -2.64 -1.29 12.42
CA ALA A 299 -1.80 -0.19 12.93
C ALA A 299 -2.44 1.20 12.69
N ARG A 300 -3.20 1.39 11.61
CA ARG A 300 -3.98 2.61 11.37
C ARG A 300 -5.06 2.81 12.44
N ASN A 301 -5.69 1.74 12.86
CA ASN A 301 -6.78 1.78 13.83
C ASN A 301 -6.27 1.96 15.28
N ASP A 302 -5.03 1.58 15.57
CA ASP A 302 -4.40 1.79 16.88
C ASP A 302 -4.17 3.27 17.24
N SER A 303 -4.25 4.16 16.26
CA SER A 303 -4.22 5.63 16.48
C SER A 303 -5.57 6.24 16.81
N VAL A 304 -6.65 5.51 16.62
CA VAL A 304 -7.96 5.91 17.09
C VAL A 304 -7.98 5.59 18.58
N GLU A 305 -7.97 6.64 19.44
CA GLU A 305 -8.35 6.44 20.84
C GLU A 305 -9.52 5.44 20.87
N PRO A 306 -9.44 4.39 21.71
CA PRO A 306 -10.46 3.35 21.71
C PRO A 306 -11.83 4.02 21.73
N VAL A 307 -12.69 3.65 20.80
CA VAL A 307 -14.03 4.21 20.69
C VAL A 307 -14.66 4.12 22.07
N ARG A 308 -14.87 5.26 22.71
CA ARG A 308 -15.51 5.27 24.02
C ARG A 308 -17.01 5.48 23.85
N ILE A 309 -17.77 4.49 24.25
CA ILE A 309 -19.23 4.49 24.23
C ILE A 309 -19.72 4.71 25.65
N LEU A 310 -20.37 5.85 25.90
CA LEU A 310 -21.02 6.13 27.18
C LEU A 310 -22.51 5.85 27.03
N VAL A 311 -23.04 4.98 27.87
CA VAL A 311 -24.46 4.63 27.91
C VAL A 311 -25.05 5.05 29.25
N ALA A 312 -26.17 5.79 29.24
CA ALA A 312 -26.97 6.09 30.42
C ALA A 312 -28.35 5.43 30.28
N GLU A 313 -28.65 4.51 31.17
CA GLU A 313 -29.89 3.70 31.20
C GLU A 313 -30.20 3.33 32.64
N ASP A 314 -31.39 3.63 33.12
CA ASP A 314 -31.76 3.36 34.51
C ASP A 314 -32.23 1.92 34.77
N ASP A 315 -32.81 1.28 33.75
CA ASP A 315 -33.17 -0.15 33.84
C ASP A 315 -31.91 -1.03 33.91
N GLY A 316 -31.69 -1.70 35.03
CA GLY A 316 -30.52 -2.51 35.30
C GLY A 316 -30.32 -3.67 34.33
N ASP A 317 -31.40 -4.40 34.00
CA ASP A 317 -31.36 -5.57 33.13
C ASP A 317 -31.08 -5.15 31.68
N PHE A 318 -31.67 -4.07 31.23
CA PHE A 318 -31.44 -3.52 29.90
C PHE A 318 -30.02 -2.91 29.76
N ARG A 319 -29.51 -2.26 30.81
CA ARG A 319 -28.16 -1.73 30.87
C ARG A 319 -27.10 -2.83 30.76
N GLU A 320 -27.27 -3.97 31.48
CA GLU A 320 -26.37 -5.13 31.38
C GLU A 320 -26.42 -5.75 29.97
N LEU A 321 -27.61 -5.83 29.40
CA LEU A 321 -27.77 -6.32 28.03
C LEU A 321 -27.04 -5.41 27.01
N LEU A 322 -27.16 -4.10 27.14
CA LEU A 322 -26.46 -3.13 26.29
C LEU A 322 -24.93 -3.27 26.41
N GLU A 323 -24.42 -3.39 27.64
CA GLU A 323 -22.98 -3.57 27.89
C GLU A 323 -22.46 -4.86 27.23
N LEU A 324 -23.17 -5.96 27.37
CA LEU A 324 -22.82 -7.24 26.75
C LEU A 324 -22.81 -7.17 25.22
N VAL A 325 -23.87 -6.62 24.62
CA VAL A 325 -23.99 -6.51 23.16
C VAL A 325 -22.94 -5.56 22.59
N LEU A 326 -22.76 -4.40 23.20
CA LEU A 326 -21.78 -3.41 22.73
C LEU A 326 -20.34 -3.92 22.87
N SER A 327 -20.01 -4.64 23.97
CA SER A 327 -18.70 -5.27 24.14
C SER A 327 -18.39 -6.31 23.06
N ARG A 328 -19.41 -7.05 22.62
CA ARG A 328 -19.28 -8.02 21.53
C ARG A 328 -19.15 -7.35 20.16
N GLU A 329 -19.95 -6.32 19.89
CA GLU A 329 -20.04 -5.69 18.57
C GLU A 329 -18.96 -4.62 18.31
N PHE A 330 -18.33 -4.11 19.37
CA PHE A 330 -17.24 -3.13 19.35
C PHE A 330 -16.03 -3.65 20.14
N PRO A 331 -15.34 -4.70 19.68
CA PRO A 331 -14.19 -5.25 20.36
C PRO A 331 -13.08 -4.17 20.49
N GLY A 332 -12.57 -3.98 21.70
CA GLY A 332 -11.56 -2.95 22.01
C GLY A 332 -12.14 -1.56 22.33
N ALA A 333 -13.47 -1.34 22.27
CA ALA A 333 -14.07 -0.11 22.74
C ALA A 333 -14.07 0.01 24.28
N ASP A 334 -13.89 1.23 24.78
CA ASP A 334 -14.07 1.59 26.20
C ASP A 334 -15.57 1.86 26.42
N ILE A 335 -16.30 0.88 26.99
CA ILE A 335 -17.73 0.97 27.20
C ILE A 335 -17.97 1.26 28.66
N GLU A 336 -18.62 2.38 28.94
CA GLU A 336 -19.03 2.76 30.29
C GLU A 336 -20.55 2.92 30.33
N CYS A 337 -21.20 2.08 31.14
CA CYS A 337 -22.65 2.11 31.36
C CYS A 337 -22.95 2.67 32.76
N VAL A 338 -23.84 3.67 32.83
CA VAL A 338 -24.21 4.37 34.07
C VAL A 338 -25.72 4.37 34.26
N ALA A 339 -26.18 4.48 35.52
CA ALA A 339 -27.57 4.27 35.88
C ALA A 339 -28.45 5.55 35.83
N ASP A 340 -27.86 6.73 35.66
CA ASP A 340 -28.59 7.98 35.63
C ASP A 340 -27.84 9.09 34.88
N GLY A 341 -28.53 10.20 34.61
CA GLY A 341 -27.98 11.33 33.86
C GLY A 341 -26.86 12.10 34.59
N ARG A 342 -26.86 12.13 35.94
CA ARG A 342 -25.79 12.82 36.70
C ARG A 342 -24.48 12.04 36.57
N LEU A 343 -24.55 10.73 36.67
CA LEU A 343 -23.43 9.86 36.47
C LEU A 343 -22.92 9.97 35.03
N ALA A 344 -23.83 10.08 34.04
CA ALA A 344 -23.44 10.29 32.64
C ALA A 344 -22.66 11.59 32.44
N VAL A 345 -23.09 12.71 33.00
CA VAL A 345 -22.37 13.98 32.94
C VAL A 345 -21.01 13.85 33.63
N ALA A 346 -20.95 13.25 34.82
CA ALA A 346 -19.68 13.05 35.53
C ALA A 346 -18.72 12.15 34.79
N ALA A 347 -19.19 11.06 34.16
CA ALA A 347 -18.40 10.18 33.34
C ALA A 347 -17.85 10.87 32.08
N PHE A 348 -18.66 11.71 31.43
CA PHE A 348 -18.26 12.50 30.26
C PHE A 348 -17.24 13.60 30.63
N ASP A 349 -17.40 14.28 31.75
CA ASP A 349 -16.46 15.31 32.24
C ASP A 349 -15.10 14.70 32.61
N ARG A 350 -15.08 13.46 33.08
CA ARG A 350 -13.85 12.71 33.41
C ARG A 350 -13.07 12.33 32.17
N LYS A 351 -13.76 11.81 31.13
CA LYS A 351 -13.18 11.43 29.85
C LYS A 351 -14.24 11.59 28.76
N ALA A 352 -13.93 12.34 27.69
CA ALA A 352 -14.87 12.52 26.59
C ALA A 352 -15.23 11.21 25.92
N ALA A 353 -16.50 11.03 25.54
CA ALA A 353 -16.97 9.87 24.79
C ALA A 353 -16.89 10.10 23.28
N SER A 354 -16.71 9.02 22.53
CA SER A 354 -16.82 9.02 21.06
C SER A 354 -18.27 9.11 20.60
N VAL A 355 -19.18 8.54 21.39
CA VAL A 355 -20.63 8.58 21.22
C VAL A 355 -21.30 8.44 22.60
N VAL A 356 -22.42 9.11 22.79
CA VAL A 356 -23.23 9.00 24.00
C VAL A 356 -24.61 8.44 23.62
N VAL A 357 -25.05 7.41 24.35
CA VAL A 357 -26.39 6.81 24.24
C VAL A 357 -27.13 7.14 25.53
N LEU A 358 -28.28 7.79 25.44
CA LEU A 358 -29.03 8.28 26.59
C LEU A 358 -30.47 7.75 26.57
N ASP A 359 -30.90 7.12 27.64
CA ASP A 359 -32.34 7.02 27.88
C ASP A 359 -32.92 8.41 28.16
N LEU A 360 -34.09 8.66 27.63
CA LEU A 360 -34.80 9.91 27.85
C LEU A 360 -35.32 9.99 29.28
N GLN A 361 -35.85 8.89 29.82
CA GLN A 361 -36.52 8.86 31.14
C GLN A 361 -35.61 8.20 32.18
N MET A 362 -34.84 9.01 32.91
CA MET A 362 -33.97 8.53 33.99
C MET A 362 -34.24 9.32 35.28
N PRO A 363 -34.04 8.71 36.45
CA PRO A 363 -34.09 9.42 37.72
C PRO A 363 -32.97 10.45 37.84
N GLU A 364 -33.09 11.37 38.78
CA GLU A 364 -32.12 12.42 39.11
C GLU A 364 -31.94 13.47 37.98
N MET A 365 -31.62 13.04 36.75
CA MET A 365 -31.43 13.90 35.60
C MET A 365 -31.86 13.17 34.32
N ASP A 366 -32.84 13.70 33.62
CA ASP A 366 -33.36 13.11 32.38
C ASP A 366 -32.41 13.32 31.17
N GLY A 367 -32.63 12.56 30.10
CA GLY A 367 -31.78 12.62 28.91
C GLY A 367 -31.80 13.96 28.18
N MET A 368 -32.86 14.77 28.32
CA MET A 368 -32.94 16.15 27.79
C MET A 368 -31.98 17.10 28.51
N ALA A 369 -31.99 17.04 29.84
CA ALA A 369 -31.10 17.84 30.68
C ALA A 369 -29.62 17.45 30.44
N VAL A 370 -29.31 16.15 30.32
CA VAL A 370 -27.97 15.66 29.95
C VAL A 370 -27.56 16.20 28.60
N THR A 371 -28.40 16.08 27.57
CA THR A 371 -28.12 16.56 26.20
C THR A 371 -27.79 18.05 26.21
N ALA A 372 -28.62 18.88 26.86
CA ALA A 372 -28.41 20.32 26.97
C ALA A 372 -27.08 20.65 27.67
N LEU A 373 -26.76 19.97 28.79
CA LEU A 373 -25.52 20.19 29.54
C LEU A 373 -24.26 19.77 28.71
N LEU A 374 -24.29 18.64 28.01
CA LEU A 374 -23.17 18.19 27.19
C LEU A 374 -22.93 19.15 26.03
N ARG A 375 -23.98 19.71 25.43
CA ARG A 375 -23.86 20.73 24.35
C ARG A 375 -23.34 22.07 24.84
N ALA A 376 -23.70 22.47 26.05
CA ALA A 376 -23.22 23.73 26.62
C ALA A 376 -21.74 23.72 27.03
N ARG A 377 -21.17 22.56 27.30
CA ARG A 377 -19.82 22.41 27.88
C ARG A 377 -18.67 22.29 26.90
N ARG A 378 -18.92 21.93 25.61
CA ARG A 378 -17.84 21.65 24.62
C ARG A 378 -18.15 22.17 23.22
N SER A 379 -17.10 22.70 22.57
CA SER A 379 -17.08 23.05 21.15
C SER A 379 -17.02 21.81 20.21
N GLU A 380 -16.60 20.64 20.70
CA GLU A 380 -16.56 19.40 19.94
C GLU A 380 -17.90 18.67 20.01
N ARG A 381 -18.44 18.31 18.84
CA ARG A 381 -19.71 17.60 18.73
C ARG A 381 -19.51 16.08 18.93
N THR A 382 -19.59 15.61 20.17
CA THR A 382 -19.81 14.18 20.42
C THR A 382 -21.22 13.81 19.98
N PRO A 383 -21.43 12.82 19.10
CA PRO A 383 -22.77 12.34 18.72
C PRO A 383 -23.56 11.87 19.94
N ILE A 384 -24.80 12.34 20.05
CA ILE A 384 -25.75 11.95 21.11
C ILE A 384 -26.92 11.22 20.47
N ILE A 385 -27.11 9.97 20.88
CA ILE A 385 -28.21 9.08 20.47
C ILE A 385 -29.17 8.97 21.65
N VAL A 386 -30.42 9.36 21.46
CA VAL A 386 -31.43 9.31 22.51
C VAL A 386 -32.36 8.13 22.31
N LEU A 387 -32.61 7.36 23.39
CA LEU A 387 -33.54 6.28 23.45
C LEU A 387 -34.83 6.77 24.12
N SER A 388 -36.00 6.57 23.52
CA SER A 388 -37.27 7.05 24.06
C SER A 388 -38.38 6.00 23.98
N ALA A 389 -39.17 5.90 25.04
CA ALA A 389 -40.38 5.05 25.04
C ALA A 389 -41.58 5.72 24.34
N ALA A 390 -41.54 7.03 24.13
CA ALA A 390 -42.56 7.81 23.44
C ALA A 390 -41.94 8.63 22.30
N GLY A 391 -42.57 8.65 21.13
CA GLY A 391 -42.02 9.29 19.93
C GLY A 391 -43.06 10.15 19.23
N GLY A 392 -43.36 11.34 19.79
CA GLY A 392 -44.17 12.31 19.08
C GLY A 392 -43.34 13.32 18.30
N PRO A 393 -43.84 13.88 17.16
CA PRO A 393 -43.10 14.86 16.36
C PRO A 393 -42.61 16.07 17.14
N LYS A 394 -43.34 16.49 18.16
CA LYS A 394 -42.99 17.62 19.02
C LYS A 394 -41.80 17.33 19.93
N GLU A 395 -41.76 16.13 20.50
CA GLU A 395 -40.67 15.69 21.37
C GLU A 395 -39.36 15.55 20.58
N TRP A 396 -39.43 15.02 19.39
CA TRP A 396 -38.29 14.91 18.49
C TRP A 396 -37.75 16.25 18.04
N GLN A 397 -38.63 17.22 17.71
CA GLN A 397 -38.22 18.60 17.41
C GLN A 397 -37.52 19.27 18.59
N MET A 398 -38.02 19.03 19.80
CA MET A 398 -37.44 19.59 21.02
C MET A 398 -36.05 18.99 21.28
N LEU A 399 -35.88 17.65 21.20
CA LEU A 399 -34.59 16.97 21.39
C LEU A 399 -33.58 17.40 20.33
N ALA A 400 -33.99 17.49 19.06
CA ALA A 400 -33.14 18.00 17.99
C ALA A 400 -32.69 19.44 18.22
N SER A 401 -33.60 20.31 18.76
CA SER A 401 -33.24 21.70 19.11
C SER A 401 -32.26 21.79 20.27
N LEU A 402 -32.24 20.79 21.17
CA LEU A 402 -31.28 20.65 22.26
C LEU A 402 -29.95 20.06 21.79
N GLY A 403 -29.89 19.57 20.58
CA GLY A 403 -28.66 19.08 19.94
C GLY A 403 -28.45 17.56 19.95
N ALA A 404 -29.51 16.78 20.18
CA ALA A 404 -29.44 15.32 19.93
C ALA A 404 -29.28 15.03 18.41
N ASP A 405 -28.43 14.09 18.05
CA ASP A 405 -28.12 13.80 16.65
C ASP A 405 -28.98 12.66 16.07
N ARG A 406 -29.40 11.71 16.92
CA ARG A 406 -30.15 10.53 16.54
C ARG A 406 -31.17 10.14 17.62
N PHE A 407 -32.23 9.46 17.19
CA PHE A 407 -33.30 8.98 18.07
C PHE A 407 -33.67 7.55 17.72
N LEU A 408 -33.89 6.71 18.75
CA LEU A 408 -34.40 5.37 18.61
C LEU A 408 -35.58 5.16 19.55
N LEU A 409 -36.63 4.52 19.06
CA LEU A 409 -37.81 4.21 19.85
C LEU A 409 -37.69 2.86 20.55
N LYS A 410 -38.03 2.80 21.85
CA LYS A 410 -38.19 1.55 22.59
C LYS A 410 -39.54 0.91 22.21
N PRO A 411 -39.64 -0.44 21.98
CA PRO A 411 -38.54 -1.41 22.08
C PRO A 411 -37.55 -1.32 20.94
N ILE A 412 -36.23 -1.30 21.26
CA ILE A 412 -35.16 -1.07 20.32
C ILE A 412 -34.68 -2.39 19.74
N SER A 413 -34.51 -2.44 18.43
CA SER A 413 -33.70 -3.48 17.81
C SER A 413 -32.23 -3.24 18.16
N LEU A 414 -31.55 -4.23 18.73
CA LEU A 414 -30.12 -4.13 19.06
C LEU A 414 -29.26 -3.91 17.81
N ASP A 415 -29.68 -4.50 16.68
CA ASP A 415 -28.99 -4.30 15.39
C ASP A 415 -29.12 -2.85 14.89
N ASP A 416 -30.28 -2.21 15.07
CA ASP A 416 -30.51 -0.81 14.74
C ASP A 416 -29.66 0.12 15.62
N LEU A 417 -29.57 -0.18 16.92
CA LEU A 417 -28.73 0.57 17.85
C LEU A 417 -27.25 0.48 17.44
N VAL A 418 -26.74 -0.75 17.22
CA VAL A 418 -25.36 -0.99 16.81
C VAL A 418 -25.03 -0.29 15.48
N SER A 419 -25.92 -0.40 14.49
CA SER A 419 -25.76 0.26 13.20
C SER A 419 -25.73 1.79 13.31
N THR A 420 -26.58 2.35 14.21
CA THR A 420 -26.66 3.78 14.48
C THR A 420 -25.40 4.28 15.18
N ILE A 421 -24.88 3.55 16.16
CA ILE A 421 -23.61 3.86 16.83
C ILE A 421 -22.45 3.81 15.84
N ARG A 422 -22.32 2.76 15.03
CA ARG A 422 -21.27 2.64 14.00
C ARG A 422 -21.29 3.82 13.03
N ARG A 423 -22.47 4.25 12.61
CA ARG A 423 -22.64 5.39 11.71
C ARG A 423 -22.23 6.70 12.39
N ALA A 424 -22.66 6.94 13.63
CA ALA A 424 -22.36 8.14 14.40
C ALA A 424 -20.85 8.31 14.65
N VAL A 425 -20.16 7.21 14.98
CA VAL A 425 -18.68 7.20 15.17
C VAL A 425 -17.96 7.51 13.86
N ARG A 426 -18.37 6.93 12.72
CA ARG A 426 -17.77 7.19 11.40
C ARG A 426 -17.93 8.65 10.95
N GLU A 427 -19.12 9.22 11.14
CA GLU A 427 -19.40 10.60 10.75
C GLU A 427 -18.57 11.61 11.57
N ARG A 428 -18.24 11.28 12.83
CA ARG A 428 -17.35 12.11 13.67
C ARG A 428 -15.92 12.12 13.12
N THR A 429 -15.37 10.96 12.71
CA THR A 429 -13.99 10.86 12.18
C THR A 429 -13.84 11.56 10.83
N SER A 430 -14.89 11.63 10.01
CA SER A 430 -14.86 12.30 8.70
C SER A 430 -15.01 13.83 8.75
N HIS A 431 -15.36 14.41 9.90
CA HIS A 431 -15.59 15.85 10.09
C HIS A 431 -14.56 16.52 11.03
N SER A 432 -13.45 15.90 11.34
CA SER A 432 -12.33 16.55 12.03
C SER A 432 -11.74 17.63 11.11
N PRO A 433 -11.73 18.93 11.49
CA PRO A 433 -11.11 19.95 10.67
C PRO A 433 -9.60 19.71 10.57
N PRO A 434 -8.96 20.10 9.46
CA PRO A 434 -7.51 20.02 9.35
C PRO A 434 -6.85 20.82 10.49
N PRO A 435 -5.70 20.38 11.01
CA PRO A 435 -5.04 21.05 12.12
C PRO A 435 -4.79 22.51 11.76
N THR A 436 -5.28 23.40 12.64
CA THR A 436 -5.16 24.85 12.49
C THR A 436 -3.68 25.20 12.39
N SER A 437 -3.24 25.67 11.24
CA SER A 437 -1.90 26.22 11.05
C SER A 437 -1.67 27.34 12.08
N ALA A 438 -0.65 27.17 12.91
CA ALA A 438 -0.20 28.19 13.85
C ALA A 438 0.05 29.53 13.12
N PRO A 439 -0.33 30.69 13.68
CA PRO A 439 -0.09 31.97 13.06
C PRO A 439 1.44 32.23 12.96
N ARG A 440 1.92 32.51 11.77
CA ARG A 440 3.28 33.04 11.56
C ARG A 440 3.38 34.38 12.28
N LEU A 441 4.13 34.42 13.37
CA LEU A 441 4.61 35.66 13.94
C LEU A 441 5.54 36.34 12.93
N LYS A 442 5.24 37.61 12.65
CA LYS A 442 6.05 38.52 11.83
C LYS A 442 7.36 38.88 12.53
#